data_1c901427684388977fa95be6928378d3
#
_entry.id   1c901427684388977fa95be6928378d3
#
_cell.length_a   1.000
_cell.length_b   1.000
_cell.length_c   1.000
_cell.angle_alpha   90.00
_cell.angle_beta   90.00
_cell.angle_gamma   90.00
#
_symmetry.space_group_name_H-M   'P 1'
#
loop_
_entity.id
_entity.type
_entity.pdbx_description
1 polymer ?
#
loop_
_entity_poly.entity_id
_entity_poly.type
_entity_poly.pdbx_seq_one_letter_code
_entity_poly.pdbx_strand_id
1 'polypeptide(L)'
;MTAASTTPDAVSGAVSVPAAGPASVPASGSAAGRASADPADDAHELAVRRLRQALGPVDVLRSTALSGGLYNAARLLELADGRRLVLKAAPPATDPALTHEQGLLGTEALFHRLAATTGVTVPTVLHHEPAGPGTPSEWLLLGFLDGTTWDAARDRLTPEDRAALRHRLGEAAARLATATGPAFGYPQPVPGLSGPDWPTAFTGMLNAVLADAARFGVPLPVPAERLAALPTRFAAQLAEVRRPALVHFDAWEGNIVLTQDAGGAWRLAGLIDGERAFFGDPLAELVGLDPLGAVEDDADFTAGYRSVTPGPPLDDAARARLALYRLYLALIMRVEAVPRAYEGGHAAWLDGWSDGRIPEQLALLDALES
;
A
#
# COMPACT_ATOMS: atom_id res chain seq x y z
N MET A 1 10.46 -31.90 46.00
CA MET A 1 10.14 -32.23 44.60
C MET A 1 9.53 -30.99 44.00
N THR A 2 10.38 -30.17 43.38
CA THR A 2 10.07 -28.88 42.76
C THR A 2 9.90 -29.11 41.25
N ALA A 3 8.71 -28.83 40.72
CA ALA A 3 8.43 -28.91 39.32
C ALA A 3 8.89 -27.59 38.67
N ALA A 4 9.78 -27.69 37.69
CA ALA A 4 10.22 -26.57 36.86
C ALA A 4 9.19 -26.34 35.75
N SER A 5 8.69 -25.11 35.69
CA SER A 5 7.87 -24.60 34.59
C SER A 5 8.80 -24.15 33.46
N THR A 6 8.72 -24.80 32.32
CA THR A 6 9.37 -24.40 31.07
C THR A 6 8.38 -23.56 30.27
N THR A 7 8.67 -22.27 30.19
CA THR A 7 8.09 -21.34 29.19
C THR A 7 8.70 -21.62 27.81
N PRO A 8 7.93 -21.63 26.71
CA PRO A 8 8.53 -21.72 25.38
C PRO A 8 9.06 -20.35 24.94
N ASP A 9 10.32 -20.35 24.53
CA ASP A 9 10.98 -19.22 23.90
C ASP A 9 10.25 -18.81 22.62
N ALA A 10 9.82 -17.55 22.57
CA ALA A 10 9.33 -16.92 21.36
C ALA A 10 10.52 -16.72 20.39
N VAL A 11 10.56 -17.52 19.34
CA VAL A 11 11.50 -17.35 18.24
C VAL A 11 11.01 -16.16 17.38
N SER A 12 11.53 -14.97 17.70
CA SER A 12 11.45 -13.79 16.83
C SER A 12 12.37 -14.01 15.63
N GLY A 13 11.88 -14.68 14.61
CA GLY A 13 12.53 -14.76 13.31
C GLY A 13 12.16 -13.55 12.48
N ALA A 14 13.03 -12.54 12.40
CA ALA A 14 12.90 -11.46 11.43
C ALA A 14 12.99 -12.06 10.02
N VAL A 15 11.85 -12.18 9.35
CA VAL A 15 11.78 -12.57 7.94
C VAL A 15 11.98 -11.30 7.11
N SER A 16 13.17 -11.15 6.54
CA SER A 16 13.47 -10.09 5.57
C SER A 16 12.73 -10.39 4.26
N VAL A 17 11.92 -9.46 3.78
CA VAL A 17 11.38 -9.48 2.42
C VAL A 17 12.55 -9.32 1.45
N PRO A 18 12.85 -10.27 0.55
CA PRO A 18 13.93 -10.09 -0.41
C PRO A 18 13.57 -8.96 -1.39
N ALA A 19 14.42 -7.94 -1.45
CA ALA A 19 14.32 -6.91 -2.49
C ALA A 19 14.42 -7.59 -3.86
N ALA A 20 13.43 -7.32 -4.74
CA ALA A 20 13.46 -7.81 -6.11
C ALA A 20 14.66 -7.22 -6.83
N GLY A 21 15.67 -8.05 -7.12
CA GLY A 21 16.80 -7.70 -7.96
C GLY A 21 16.34 -7.56 -9.43
N PRO A 22 17.04 -6.78 -10.26
CA PRO A 22 16.64 -6.54 -11.64
C PRO A 22 16.72 -7.84 -12.45
N ALA A 23 15.55 -8.29 -12.96
CA ALA A 23 15.48 -9.38 -13.90
C ALA A 23 16.04 -8.90 -15.26
N SER A 24 17.13 -9.50 -15.71
CA SER A 24 17.68 -9.32 -17.05
C SER A 24 16.82 -10.08 -18.07
N VAL A 25 16.17 -9.35 -18.97
CA VAL A 25 15.44 -9.90 -20.12
C VAL A 25 16.44 -10.30 -21.20
N PRO A 26 16.41 -11.53 -21.77
CA PRO A 26 17.24 -11.88 -22.90
C PRO A 26 16.69 -11.27 -24.19
N ALA A 27 17.55 -10.58 -24.94
CA ALA A 27 17.24 -10.05 -26.25
C ALA A 27 17.16 -11.18 -27.28
N SER A 28 16.03 -11.28 -28.01
CA SER A 28 15.93 -12.12 -29.19
C SER A 28 15.47 -11.31 -30.41
N GLY A 29 16.30 -11.30 -31.45
CA GLY A 29 15.87 -11.31 -32.87
C GLY A 29 15.68 -9.97 -33.55
N SER A 30 16.69 -9.61 -34.28
CA SER A 30 16.80 -8.76 -35.47
C SER A 30 15.55 -8.62 -36.34
N ALA A 31 15.08 -7.37 -36.56
CA ALA A 31 14.48 -6.90 -37.80
C ALA A 31 14.95 -5.47 -38.09
N ALA A 32 15.58 -5.30 -39.24
CA ALA A 32 16.17 -4.04 -39.67
C ALA A 32 15.13 -2.99 -40.07
N GLY A 33 15.38 -1.71 -39.72
CA GLY A 33 14.83 -0.58 -40.44
C GLY A 33 13.97 0.38 -39.63
N ARG A 34 14.64 1.15 -38.74
CA ARG A 34 14.46 2.55 -38.34
C ARG A 34 15.43 2.77 -37.17
N ALA A 35 16.15 3.89 -37.17
CA ALA A 35 16.94 4.24 -36.00
C ALA A 35 15.98 4.28 -34.81
N SER A 36 15.99 3.23 -33.97
CA SER A 36 15.21 3.17 -32.73
C SER A 36 15.90 4.10 -31.75
N ALA A 37 15.21 5.16 -31.36
CA ALA A 37 15.58 5.93 -30.17
C ALA A 37 15.74 4.94 -29.01
N ASP A 38 16.71 5.16 -28.14
CA ASP A 38 16.90 4.34 -26.94
C ASP A 38 15.60 4.43 -26.10
N PRO A 39 15.01 3.30 -25.66
CA PRO A 39 13.81 3.33 -24.79
C PRO A 39 13.94 4.25 -23.56
N ALA A 40 15.18 4.46 -23.10
CA ALA A 40 15.47 5.41 -22.02
C ALA A 40 15.28 6.87 -22.46
N ASP A 41 15.63 7.20 -23.72
CA ASP A 41 15.44 8.54 -24.29
C ASP A 41 13.95 8.83 -24.52
N ASP A 42 13.18 7.86 -25.02
CA ASP A 42 11.73 7.98 -25.20
C ASP A 42 11.01 8.23 -23.88
N ALA A 43 11.39 7.50 -22.81
CA ALA A 43 10.83 7.68 -21.48
C ALA A 43 11.19 9.04 -20.86
N HIS A 44 12.41 9.54 -21.11
CA HIS A 44 12.83 10.88 -20.68
C HIS A 44 12.02 11.96 -21.40
N GLU A 45 11.91 11.90 -22.73
CA GLU A 45 11.14 12.87 -23.49
C GLU A 45 9.66 12.91 -23.10
N LEU A 46 9.05 11.74 -22.85
CA LEU A 46 7.68 11.66 -22.37
C LEU A 46 7.53 12.33 -21.00
N ALA A 47 8.46 12.09 -20.10
CA ALA A 47 8.46 12.72 -18.77
C ALA A 47 8.58 14.26 -18.87
N VAL A 48 9.47 14.76 -19.72
CA VAL A 48 9.63 16.20 -19.96
C VAL A 48 8.35 16.82 -20.58
N ARG A 49 7.72 16.14 -21.54
CA ARG A 49 6.45 16.60 -22.13
C ARG A 49 5.34 16.71 -21.08
N ARG A 50 5.14 15.67 -20.24
CA ARG A 50 4.16 15.67 -19.16
C ARG A 50 4.42 16.77 -18.14
N LEU A 51 5.68 16.95 -17.76
CA LEU A 51 6.08 18.01 -16.84
C LEU A 51 5.75 19.40 -17.40
N ARG A 52 6.08 19.66 -18.67
CA ARG A 52 5.77 20.93 -19.34
C ARG A 52 4.28 21.15 -19.51
N GLN A 53 3.50 20.10 -19.71
CA GLN A 53 2.04 20.18 -19.73
C GLN A 53 1.49 20.64 -18.38
N ALA A 54 2.02 20.11 -17.27
CA ALA A 54 1.57 20.42 -15.92
C ALA A 54 2.02 21.78 -15.40
N LEU A 55 3.29 22.16 -15.65
CA LEU A 55 3.94 23.30 -14.99
C LEU A 55 4.32 24.45 -15.97
N GLY A 56 4.10 24.27 -17.28
CA GLY A 56 4.62 25.19 -18.29
C GLY A 56 6.10 24.96 -18.60
N PRO A 57 6.79 25.94 -19.21
CA PRO A 57 8.22 25.82 -19.57
C PRO A 57 9.07 25.60 -18.32
N VAL A 58 9.79 24.47 -18.28
CA VAL A 58 10.74 24.10 -17.23
C VAL A 58 11.94 23.39 -17.84
N ASP A 59 13.11 23.56 -17.23
CA ASP A 59 14.36 22.91 -17.62
C ASP A 59 14.64 21.73 -16.70
N VAL A 60 14.63 20.53 -17.28
CA VAL A 60 14.92 19.25 -16.59
C VAL A 60 16.41 18.98 -16.76
N LEU A 61 17.15 18.96 -15.65
CA LEU A 61 18.58 18.62 -15.63
C LEU A 61 18.81 17.13 -15.69
N ARG A 62 17.95 16.36 -14.98
CA ARG A 62 18.09 14.91 -14.87
C ARG A 62 16.71 14.25 -14.74
N SER A 63 16.58 13.08 -15.34
CA SER A 63 15.43 12.17 -15.16
C SER A 63 15.94 10.77 -14.87
N THR A 64 15.71 10.28 -13.65
CA THR A 64 16.19 8.98 -13.19
C THR A 64 15.01 8.07 -12.89
N ALA A 65 14.99 6.85 -13.43
CA ALA A 65 14.02 5.85 -13.05
C ALA A 65 14.20 5.52 -11.55
N LEU A 66 13.09 5.49 -10.80
CA LEU A 66 13.08 5.00 -9.44
C LEU A 66 12.82 3.49 -9.47
N SER A 67 13.69 2.74 -8.80
CA SER A 67 13.53 1.30 -8.60
C SER A 67 12.67 1.06 -7.35
N GLY A 68 11.83 0.02 -7.39
CA GLY A 68 11.03 -0.40 -6.21
C GLY A 68 9.53 -0.32 -6.39
N GLY A 69 8.99 0.43 -7.35
CA GLY A 69 7.57 0.36 -7.72
C GLY A 69 7.30 -0.92 -8.53
N LEU A 70 6.35 -1.74 -8.07
CA LEU A 70 6.02 -3.00 -8.73
C LEU A 70 4.92 -2.86 -9.80
N TYR A 71 4.20 -1.73 -9.80
CA TYR A 71 3.08 -1.50 -10.71
C TYR A 71 3.27 -0.25 -11.58
N ASN A 72 3.44 0.92 -10.98
CA ASN A 72 3.60 2.18 -11.71
C ASN A 72 5.06 2.47 -12.05
N ALA A 73 5.32 2.94 -13.27
CA ALA A 73 6.63 3.48 -13.62
C ALA A 73 6.83 4.83 -12.90
N ALA A 74 7.88 4.94 -12.08
CA ALA A 74 8.20 6.15 -11.35
C ALA A 74 9.56 6.73 -11.78
N ARG A 75 9.64 8.07 -11.90
CA ARG A 75 10.86 8.78 -12.24
C ARG A 75 11.08 9.99 -11.34
N LEU A 76 12.30 10.13 -10.83
CA LEU A 76 12.78 11.36 -10.19
C LEU A 76 13.19 12.36 -11.27
N LEU A 77 12.66 13.58 -11.20
CA LEU A 77 12.98 14.69 -12.07
C LEU A 77 13.67 15.78 -11.25
N GLU A 78 14.89 16.15 -11.65
CA GLU A 78 15.67 17.24 -11.03
C GLU A 78 15.64 18.44 -11.97
N LEU A 79 15.13 19.58 -11.49
CA LEU A 79 14.93 20.78 -12.28
C LEU A 79 16.07 21.78 -12.09
N ALA A 80 16.27 22.66 -13.08
CA ALA A 80 17.29 23.71 -13.02
C ALA A 80 17.06 24.74 -11.89
N ASP A 81 15.83 24.90 -11.44
CA ASP A 81 15.46 25.75 -10.30
C ASP A 81 15.65 25.09 -8.92
N GLY A 82 16.23 23.88 -8.90
CA GLY A 82 16.51 23.12 -7.69
C GLY A 82 15.35 22.27 -7.18
N ARG A 83 14.16 22.35 -7.76
CA ARG A 83 13.05 21.45 -7.39
C ARG A 83 13.34 20.02 -7.78
N ARG A 84 12.91 19.08 -6.93
CA ARG A 84 12.85 17.65 -7.21
C ARG A 84 11.42 17.18 -7.22
N LEU A 85 11.04 16.44 -8.25
CA LEU A 85 9.68 15.98 -8.46
C LEU A 85 9.67 14.47 -8.77
N VAL A 86 8.56 13.81 -8.45
CA VAL A 86 8.33 12.42 -8.84
C VAL A 86 7.19 12.38 -9.86
N LEU A 87 7.46 11.82 -11.02
CA LEU A 87 6.46 11.50 -12.03
C LEU A 87 6.16 10.01 -11.96
N LYS A 88 4.91 9.68 -11.65
CA LYS A 88 4.38 8.32 -11.77
C LYS A 88 3.53 8.19 -13.03
N ALA A 89 3.61 7.05 -13.68
CA ALA A 89 2.78 6.70 -14.85
C ALA A 89 2.24 5.28 -14.69
N ALA A 90 0.93 5.14 -14.80
CA ALA A 90 0.29 3.83 -14.80
C ALA A 90 0.65 3.04 -16.05
N PRO A 91 0.66 1.70 -16.01
CA PRO A 91 0.73 0.86 -17.21
C PRO A 91 -0.44 1.19 -18.15
N PRO A 92 -0.36 0.80 -19.42
CA PRO A 92 -1.48 0.94 -20.35
C PRO A 92 -2.74 0.29 -19.79
N ALA A 93 -3.91 0.90 -20.02
CA ALA A 93 -5.21 0.38 -19.55
C ALA A 93 -5.57 -1.00 -20.16
N THR A 94 -4.82 -1.47 -21.15
CA THR A 94 -4.95 -2.80 -21.76
C THR A 94 -4.23 -3.90 -20.97
N ASP A 95 -3.34 -3.52 -20.05
CA ASP A 95 -2.58 -4.50 -19.28
C ASP A 95 -3.46 -5.17 -18.22
N PRO A 96 -3.22 -6.45 -17.91
CA PRO A 96 -3.97 -7.15 -16.88
C PRO A 96 -3.81 -6.48 -15.52
N ALA A 97 -4.94 -6.22 -14.85
CA ALA A 97 -4.97 -5.58 -13.53
C ALA A 97 -6.13 -6.13 -12.69
N LEU A 98 -6.04 -6.02 -11.37
CA LEU A 98 -7.17 -6.33 -10.50
C LEU A 98 -8.28 -5.30 -10.66
N THR A 99 -9.49 -5.70 -10.32
CA THR A 99 -10.69 -4.83 -10.44
C THR A 99 -10.52 -3.51 -9.69
N HIS A 100 -9.88 -3.52 -8.52
CA HIS A 100 -9.65 -2.32 -7.70
C HIS A 100 -8.42 -1.49 -8.15
N GLU A 101 -7.63 -1.98 -9.10
CA GLU A 101 -6.42 -1.27 -9.59
C GLU A 101 -6.72 -0.27 -10.72
N GLN A 102 -7.97 -0.03 -11.05
CA GLN A 102 -8.35 0.99 -12.01
C GLN A 102 -8.26 2.38 -11.38
N GLY A 103 -7.50 3.29 -11.98
CA GLY A 103 -7.38 4.68 -11.50
C GLY A 103 -6.60 4.82 -10.19
N LEU A 104 -5.55 4.01 -9.99
CA LEU A 104 -4.73 4.01 -8.77
C LEU A 104 -4.04 5.37 -8.53
N LEU A 105 -3.54 6.03 -9.59
CA LEU A 105 -2.87 7.32 -9.43
C LEU A 105 -3.85 8.44 -9.04
N GLY A 106 -5.12 8.33 -9.46
CA GLY A 106 -6.21 9.20 -8.98
C GLY A 106 -6.49 8.98 -7.49
N THR A 107 -6.46 7.73 -7.06
CA THR A 107 -6.59 7.39 -5.63
C THR A 107 -5.41 7.92 -4.83
N GLU A 108 -4.18 7.75 -5.30
CA GLU A 108 -2.98 8.30 -4.67
C GLU A 108 -3.03 9.83 -4.57
N ALA A 109 -3.45 10.51 -5.64
CA ALA A 109 -3.63 11.95 -5.63
C ALA A 109 -4.68 12.41 -4.61
N LEU A 110 -5.80 11.70 -4.52
CA LEU A 110 -6.85 11.94 -3.52
C LEU A 110 -6.31 11.71 -2.10
N PHE A 111 -5.65 10.58 -1.87
CA PHE A 111 -5.03 10.26 -0.59
C PHE A 111 -4.10 11.38 -0.13
N HIS A 112 -3.14 11.79 -0.95
CA HIS A 112 -2.18 12.84 -0.57
C HIS A 112 -2.86 14.17 -0.25
N ARG A 113 -3.87 14.58 -1.04
CA ARG A 113 -4.62 15.81 -0.78
C ARG A 113 -5.36 15.76 0.56
N LEU A 114 -5.99 14.64 0.88
CA LEU A 114 -6.73 14.48 2.14
C LEU A 114 -5.79 14.31 3.34
N ALA A 115 -4.78 13.47 3.24
CA ALA A 115 -3.80 13.24 4.30
C ALA A 115 -3.10 14.55 4.72
N ALA A 116 -2.74 15.41 3.77
CA ALA A 116 -2.17 16.72 4.06
C ALA A 116 -3.07 17.58 4.95
N THR A 117 -4.40 17.48 4.82
CA THR A 117 -5.34 18.25 5.68
C THR A 117 -5.35 17.79 7.14
N THR A 118 -4.86 16.59 7.43
CA THR A 118 -4.78 16.02 8.78
C THR A 118 -3.47 16.37 9.50
N GLY A 119 -2.55 17.06 8.82
CA GLY A 119 -1.21 17.36 9.32
C GLY A 119 -0.24 16.18 9.19
N VAL A 120 -0.60 15.11 8.49
CA VAL A 120 0.32 14.05 8.08
C VAL A 120 1.12 14.52 6.88
N THR A 121 2.45 14.45 6.94
CA THR A 121 3.30 14.82 5.82
C THR A 121 3.22 13.78 4.71
N VAL A 122 2.94 14.24 3.50
CA VAL A 122 2.85 13.44 2.28
C VAL A 122 3.37 14.26 1.09
N PRO A 123 3.70 13.67 -0.04
CA PRO A 123 4.04 14.39 -1.27
C PRO A 123 2.95 15.42 -1.66
N THR A 124 3.38 16.61 -2.06
CA THR A 124 2.44 17.59 -2.63
C THR A 124 2.02 17.14 -4.03
N VAL A 125 0.72 17.05 -4.27
CA VAL A 125 0.18 16.77 -5.60
C VAL A 125 0.26 18.03 -6.46
N LEU A 126 1.07 17.99 -7.51
CA LEU A 126 1.23 19.11 -8.45
C LEU A 126 0.30 18.98 -9.66
N HIS A 127 0.11 17.75 -10.15
CA HIS A 127 -0.79 17.47 -11.26
C HIS A 127 -1.22 16.01 -11.25
N HIS A 128 -2.45 15.74 -11.69
CA HIS A 128 -2.97 14.40 -11.96
C HIS A 128 -3.76 14.46 -13.27
N GLU A 129 -3.44 13.58 -14.20
CA GLU A 129 -4.11 13.43 -15.48
C GLU A 129 -4.67 12.00 -15.59
N PRO A 130 -5.99 11.82 -15.63
CA PRO A 130 -6.58 10.51 -15.84
C PRO A 130 -6.34 10.01 -17.25
N ALA A 131 -6.39 8.69 -17.43
CA ALA A 131 -6.39 8.10 -18.76
C ALA A 131 -7.64 8.52 -19.55
N GLY A 132 -7.47 8.81 -20.86
CA GLY A 132 -8.57 9.28 -21.69
C GLY A 132 -8.13 9.58 -23.12
N PRO A 133 -9.00 10.23 -23.92
CA PRO A 133 -8.66 10.62 -25.29
C PRO A 133 -7.39 11.50 -25.32
N GLY A 134 -6.33 11.02 -25.97
CA GLY A 134 -5.03 11.70 -26.04
C GLY A 134 -4.07 11.43 -24.87
N THR A 135 -4.53 10.76 -23.80
CA THR A 135 -3.72 10.35 -22.65
C THR A 135 -3.87 8.85 -22.44
N PRO A 136 -3.07 8.01 -23.10
CA PRO A 136 -3.25 6.56 -23.10
C PRO A 136 -2.99 5.91 -21.74
N SER A 137 -2.27 6.59 -20.85
CA SER A 137 -1.96 6.14 -19.49
C SER A 137 -2.16 7.26 -18.49
N GLU A 138 -2.80 6.96 -17.39
CA GLU A 138 -2.90 7.85 -16.23
C GLU A 138 -1.50 8.24 -15.73
N TRP A 139 -1.33 9.48 -15.28
CA TRP A 139 -0.06 9.92 -14.70
C TRP A 139 -0.26 10.96 -13.59
N LEU A 140 0.69 10.97 -12.67
CA LEU A 140 0.67 11.79 -11.46
C LEU A 140 2.03 12.47 -11.26
N LEU A 141 2.02 13.77 -10.99
CA LEU A 141 3.21 14.56 -10.66
C LEU A 141 3.15 14.99 -9.19
N LEU A 142 4.18 14.61 -8.46
CA LEU A 142 4.32 14.85 -7.02
C LEU A 142 5.58 15.64 -6.70
N GLY A 143 5.55 16.43 -5.62
CA GLY A 143 6.77 16.92 -4.98
C GLY A 143 7.56 15.75 -4.38
N PHE A 144 8.89 15.83 -4.45
CA PHE A 144 9.75 14.82 -3.84
C PHE A 144 9.83 15.04 -2.31
N LEU A 145 9.73 13.97 -1.54
CA LEU A 145 10.04 13.97 -0.11
C LEU A 145 11.52 13.59 0.09
N ASP A 146 12.26 14.47 0.74
CA ASP A 146 13.66 14.23 1.08
C ASP A 146 13.80 13.20 2.18
N GLY A 147 14.61 12.17 1.93
CA GLY A 147 14.86 11.12 2.92
C GLY A 147 15.19 9.78 2.30
N THR A 148 15.08 8.75 3.12
CA THR A 148 15.23 7.35 2.75
C THR A 148 14.04 6.57 3.31
N THR A 149 13.65 5.46 2.71
CA THR A 149 12.58 4.64 3.28
C THR A 149 13.03 4.01 4.62
N TRP A 150 12.08 3.75 5.49
CA TRP A 150 12.37 3.08 6.77
C TRP A 150 13.02 1.72 6.54
N ASP A 151 12.52 0.94 5.58
CA ASP A 151 13.11 -0.34 5.18
C ASP A 151 14.60 -0.20 4.83
N ALA A 152 14.96 0.78 3.99
CA ALA A 152 16.35 1.05 3.61
C ALA A 152 17.21 1.63 4.76
N ALA A 153 16.57 2.21 5.78
CA ALA A 153 17.24 2.73 6.98
C ALA A 153 17.35 1.70 8.11
N ARG A 154 16.65 0.58 8.03
CA ARG A 154 16.39 -0.39 9.11
C ARG A 154 17.61 -0.73 9.93
N ASP A 155 18.74 -1.06 9.29
CA ASP A 155 19.97 -1.48 9.96
C ASP A 155 20.75 -0.32 10.59
N ARG A 156 20.36 0.93 10.32
CA ARG A 156 20.97 2.15 10.87
C ARG A 156 20.22 2.69 12.10
N LEU A 157 19.03 2.16 12.38
CA LEU A 157 18.17 2.62 13.46
C LEU A 157 18.55 1.92 14.77
N THR A 158 18.79 2.69 15.83
CA THR A 158 18.91 2.16 17.18
C THR A 158 17.53 1.71 17.71
N PRO A 159 17.46 0.93 18.80
CA PRO A 159 16.20 0.63 19.47
C PRO A 159 15.42 1.88 19.89
N GLU A 160 16.12 2.91 20.37
CA GLU A 160 15.55 4.20 20.79
C GLU A 160 14.98 4.97 19.59
N ASP A 161 15.67 4.96 18.43
CA ASP A 161 15.15 5.54 17.19
C ASP A 161 13.85 4.84 16.76
N ARG A 162 13.84 3.50 16.81
CA ARG A 162 12.65 2.70 16.44
C ARG A 162 11.48 3.03 17.35
N ALA A 163 11.67 3.07 18.67
CA ALA A 163 10.63 3.42 19.63
C ALA A 163 10.05 4.81 19.35
N ALA A 164 10.92 5.81 19.16
CA ALA A 164 10.49 7.18 18.83
C ALA A 164 9.74 7.26 17.51
N LEU A 165 10.21 6.55 16.46
CA LEU A 165 9.57 6.53 15.15
C LEU A 165 8.24 5.78 15.19
N ARG A 166 8.13 4.65 15.91
CA ARG A 166 6.87 3.92 16.12
C ARG A 166 5.83 4.82 16.82
N HIS A 167 6.24 5.56 17.83
CA HIS A 167 5.36 6.53 18.48
C HIS A 167 4.83 7.58 17.47
N ARG A 168 5.72 8.19 16.68
CA ARG A 168 5.33 9.17 15.65
C ARG A 168 4.44 8.56 14.55
N LEU A 169 4.68 7.32 14.18
CA LEU A 169 3.83 6.59 13.23
C LEU A 169 2.43 6.37 13.80
N GLY A 170 2.31 6.04 15.08
CA GLY A 170 1.03 5.96 15.77
C GLY A 170 0.26 7.28 15.76
N GLU A 171 0.94 8.41 16.04
CA GLU A 171 0.33 9.74 15.90
C GLU A 171 -0.16 10.02 14.48
N ALA A 172 0.65 9.66 13.47
CA ALA A 172 0.30 9.87 12.06
C ALA A 172 -0.93 9.04 11.66
N ALA A 173 -0.98 7.75 12.02
CA ALA A 173 -2.12 6.87 11.76
C ALA A 173 -3.41 7.40 12.41
N ALA A 174 -3.33 7.86 13.67
CA ALA A 174 -4.47 8.44 14.37
C ALA A 174 -4.98 9.74 13.72
N ARG A 175 -4.07 10.59 13.24
CA ARG A 175 -4.44 11.81 12.49
C ARG A 175 -5.05 11.47 11.13
N LEU A 176 -4.46 10.54 10.38
CA LEU A 176 -4.96 10.10 9.07
C LEU A 176 -6.42 9.66 9.19
N ALA A 177 -6.75 8.88 10.22
CA ALA A 177 -8.11 8.42 10.49
C ALA A 177 -9.13 9.55 10.76
N THR A 178 -8.72 10.82 10.93
CA THR A 178 -9.64 11.95 11.09
C THR A 178 -10.24 12.41 9.75
N ALA A 179 -9.54 12.19 8.62
CA ALA A 179 -10.09 12.43 7.29
C ALA A 179 -11.17 11.39 6.98
N THR A 180 -12.23 11.82 6.29
CA THR A 180 -13.35 10.94 5.93
C THR A 180 -13.76 11.14 4.47
N GLY A 181 -14.26 10.07 3.86
CA GLY A 181 -14.83 10.08 2.53
C GLY A 181 -16.35 10.25 2.48
N PRO A 182 -16.90 10.42 1.28
CA PRO A 182 -18.34 10.53 1.07
C PRO A 182 -19.09 9.20 1.17
N ALA A 183 -18.39 8.08 1.02
CA ALA A 183 -18.90 6.71 1.09
C ALA A 183 -17.80 5.78 1.60
N PHE A 184 -18.17 4.55 1.96
CA PHE A 184 -17.23 3.50 2.31
C PHE A 184 -16.69 2.80 1.04
N GLY A 185 -15.47 2.25 1.12
CA GLY A 185 -14.82 1.50 0.05
C GLY A 185 -13.84 2.33 -0.77
N TYR A 186 -13.48 1.82 -1.94
CA TYR A 186 -12.56 2.49 -2.83
C TYR A 186 -13.16 3.75 -3.47
N PRO A 187 -12.38 4.83 -3.68
CA PRO A 187 -12.87 6.07 -4.25
C PRO A 187 -13.12 6.00 -5.77
N GLN A 188 -12.57 5.00 -6.45
CA GLN A 188 -12.75 4.85 -7.90
C GLN A 188 -14.22 4.52 -8.24
N PRO A 189 -14.73 5.00 -9.37
CA PRO A 189 -16.11 4.75 -9.79
C PRO A 189 -16.29 3.35 -10.40
N VAL A 190 -15.78 2.31 -9.69
CA VAL A 190 -15.92 0.92 -10.09
C VAL A 190 -17.12 0.33 -9.36
N PRO A 191 -18.13 -0.22 -10.06
CA PRO A 191 -19.32 -0.79 -9.44
C PRO A 191 -18.98 -1.87 -8.40
N GLY A 192 -19.60 -1.80 -7.24
CA GLY A 192 -19.45 -2.78 -6.18
C GLY A 192 -18.25 -2.56 -5.24
N LEU A 193 -17.33 -1.64 -5.55
CA LEU A 193 -16.16 -1.36 -4.68
C LEU A 193 -16.44 -0.30 -3.60
N SER A 194 -17.62 0.31 -3.59
CA SER A 194 -18.05 1.29 -2.58
C SER A 194 -19.49 1.05 -2.17
N GLY A 195 -19.88 1.59 -1.01
CA GLY A 195 -21.23 1.40 -0.48
C GLY A 195 -21.60 2.44 0.59
N PRO A 196 -22.88 2.48 0.98
CA PRO A 196 -23.38 3.43 1.99
C PRO A 196 -22.94 3.09 3.41
N ASP A 197 -22.55 1.83 3.64
CA ASP A 197 -22.05 1.31 4.91
C ASP A 197 -20.87 0.36 4.69
N TRP A 198 -20.14 0.10 5.77
CA TRP A 198 -18.93 -0.72 5.70
C TRP A 198 -19.19 -2.19 5.35
N PRO A 199 -20.23 -2.87 5.90
CA PRO A 199 -20.57 -4.23 5.48
C PRO A 199 -20.79 -4.36 3.97
N THR A 200 -21.53 -3.45 3.37
CA THR A 200 -21.79 -3.43 1.91
C THR A 200 -20.50 -3.23 1.12
N ALA A 201 -19.72 -2.21 1.48
CA ALA A 201 -18.47 -1.89 0.78
C ALA A 201 -17.47 -3.04 0.90
N PHE A 202 -17.22 -3.54 2.12
CA PHE A 202 -16.25 -4.61 2.35
C PHE A 202 -16.65 -5.92 1.65
N THR A 203 -17.95 -6.26 1.63
CA THR A 203 -18.46 -7.40 0.87
C THR A 203 -18.13 -7.26 -0.62
N GLY A 204 -18.37 -6.09 -1.19
CA GLY A 204 -18.07 -5.82 -2.59
C GLY A 204 -16.56 -5.91 -2.90
N MET A 205 -15.74 -5.30 -2.05
CA MET A 205 -14.28 -5.34 -2.16
C MET A 205 -13.73 -6.78 -2.11
N LEU A 206 -14.18 -7.59 -1.15
CA LEU A 206 -13.77 -8.99 -1.04
C LEU A 206 -14.22 -9.82 -2.24
N ASN A 207 -15.48 -9.67 -2.67
CA ASN A 207 -16.02 -10.40 -3.81
C ASN A 207 -15.29 -10.03 -5.12
N ALA A 208 -14.85 -8.78 -5.28
CA ALA A 208 -14.07 -8.36 -6.44
C ALA A 208 -12.72 -9.11 -6.52
N VAL A 209 -12.00 -9.25 -5.40
CA VAL A 209 -10.74 -10.00 -5.37
C VAL A 209 -10.97 -11.50 -5.62
N LEU A 210 -12.05 -12.08 -5.09
CA LEU A 210 -12.41 -13.48 -5.36
C LEU A 210 -12.78 -13.70 -6.83
N ALA A 211 -13.48 -12.76 -7.46
CA ALA A 211 -13.78 -12.78 -8.89
C ALA A 211 -12.50 -12.63 -9.74
N ASP A 212 -11.56 -11.79 -9.32
CA ASP A 212 -10.25 -11.66 -9.96
C ASP A 212 -9.43 -12.94 -9.83
N ALA A 213 -9.45 -13.61 -8.67
CA ALA A 213 -8.81 -14.91 -8.49
C ALA A 213 -9.34 -15.94 -9.51
N ALA A 214 -10.66 -16.00 -9.68
CA ALA A 214 -11.27 -16.89 -10.69
C ALA A 214 -10.92 -16.47 -12.12
N ARG A 215 -10.95 -15.16 -12.43
CA ARG A 215 -10.62 -14.60 -13.76
C ARG A 215 -9.19 -14.90 -14.17
N PHE A 216 -8.23 -14.81 -13.24
CA PHE A 216 -6.82 -15.08 -13.52
C PHE A 216 -6.40 -16.54 -13.26
N GLY A 217 -7.34 -17.41 -12.84
CA GLY A 217 -7.06 -18.82 -12.57
C GLY A 217 -6.13 -19.02 -11.36
N VAL A 218 -6.16 -18.11 -10.38
CA VAL A 218 -5.32 -18.20 -9.17
C VAL A 218 -5.93 -19.22 -8.20
N PRO A 219 -5.20 -20.30 -7.84
CA PRO A 219 -5.69 -21.26 -6.86
C PRO A 219 -5.69 -20.61 -5.46
N LEU A 220 -6.79 -20.79 -4.73
CA LEU A 220 -6.93 -20.34 -3.35
C LEU A 220 -6.67 -21.51 -2.39
N PRO A 221 -6.05 -21.29 -1.21
CA PRO A 221 -5.78 -22.37 -0.24
C PRO A 221 -7.02 -22.91 0.46
N VAL A 222 -8.16 -22.21 0.31
CA VAL A 222 -9.45 -22.58 0.85
C VAL A 222 -10.55 -22.31 -0.17
N PRO A 223 -11.74 -22.98 -0.09
CA PRO A 223 -12.83 -22.73 -1.03
C PRO A 223 -13.27 -21.26 -1.04
N ALA A 224 -13.45 -20.69 -2.25
CA ALA A 224 -13.86 -19.30 -2.43
C ALA A 224 -15.20 -18.97 -1.76
N GLU A 225 -16.14 -19.93 -1.76
CA GLU A 225 -17.47 -19.79 -1.13
C GLU A 225 -17.36 -19.58 0.38
N ARG A 226 -16.38 -20.23 1.03
CA ARG A 226 -16.10 -20.04 2.47
C ARG A 226 -15.63 -18.63 2.77
N LEU A 227 -14.77 -18.07 1.90
CA LEU A 227 -14.29 -16.69 2.00
C LEU A 227 -15.41 -15.68 1.71
N ALA A 228 -16.20 -15.90 0.67
CA ALA A 228 -17.31 -15.03 0.28
C ALA A 228 -18.41 -14.95 1.37
N ALA A 229 -18.55 -15.97 2.22
CA ALA A 229 -19.50 -15.98 3.33
C ALA A 229 -19.08 -15.11 4.52
N LEU A 230 -17.79 -14.77 4.66
CA LEU A 230 -17.25 -14.07 5.84
C LEU A 230 -17.92 -12.73 6.15
N PRO A 231 -18.16 -11.82 5.19
CA PRO A 231 -18.79 -10.54 5.51
C PRO A 231 -20.20 -10.68 6.06
N THR A 232 -20.94 -11.71 5.65
CA THR A 232 -22.28 -12.01 6.20
C THR A 232 -22.18 -12.60 7.61
N ARG A 233 -21.23 -13.50 7.85
CA ARG A 233 -20.98 -14.10 9.17
C ARG A 233 -20.61 -13.05 10.21
N PHE A 234 -19.81 -12.04 9.83
CA PHE A 234 -19.32 -10.97 10.70
C PHE A 234 -19.99 -9.62 10.43
N ALA A 235 -21.22 -9.64 9.92
CA ALA A 235 -21.96 -8.41 9.57
C ALA A 235 -22.16 -7.47 10.76
N ALA A 236 -22.40 -8.00 11.95
CA ALA A 236 -22.58 -7.22 13.17
C ALA A 236 -21.29 -6.46 13.54
N GLN A 237 -20.14 -7.14 13.50
CA GLN A 237 -18.83 -6.55 13.79
C GLN A 237 -18.43 -5.52 12.75
N LEU A 238 -18.65 -5.79 11.46
CA LEU A 238 -18.44 -4.81 10.38
C LEU A 238 -19.36 -3.59 10.53
N ALA A 239 -20.60 -3.78 10.97
CA ALA A 239 -21.57 -2.69 11.16
C ALA A 239 -21.22 -1.74 12.33
N GLU A 240 -20.24 -2.07 13.18
CA GLU A 240 -19.72 -1.13 14.19
C GLU A 240 -18.96 0.05 13.57
N VAL A 241 -18.45 -0.11 12.36
CA VAL A 241 -17.75 0.94 11.64
C VAL A 241 -18.74 1.96 11.10
N ARG A 242 -18.82 3.12 11.76
CA ARG A 242 -19.82 4.16 11.50
C ARG A 242 -19.35 5.29 10.62
N ARG A 243 -18.05 5.40 10.39
CA ARG A 243 -17.45 6.52 9.69
C ARG A 243 -16.43 6.03 8.66
N PRO A 244 -16.54 6.46 7.40
CA PRO A 244 -15.60 6.08 6.34
C PRO A 244 -14.29 6.87 6.50
N ALA A 245 -13.42 6.39 7.40
CA ALA A 245 -12.12 7.00 7.63
C ALA A 245 -11.16 6.70 6.47
N LEU A 246 -10.27 7.64 6.17
CA LEU A 246 -9.21 7.45 5.20
C LEU A 246 -8.20 6.43 5.72
N VAL A 247 -7.90 5.42 4.92
CA VAL A 247 -6.95 4.33 5.18
C VAL A 247 -5.96 4.28 4.03
N HIS A 248 -4.66 4.20 4.33
CA HIS A 248 -3.61 4.03 3.33
C HIS A 248 -3.54 2.59 2.81
N PHE A 249 -3.65 1.65 3.72
CA PHE A 249 -3.66 0.19 3.51
C PHE A 249 -2.38 -0.43 2.93
N ASP A 250 -1.34 0.37 2.70
CA ASP A 250 -0.02 -0.08 2.20
C ASP A 250 1.14 0.75 2.82
N ALA A 251 0.98 1.22 4.07
CA ALA A 251 1.96 2.08 4.75
C ALA A 251 3.06 1.27 5.47
N TRP A 252 3.53 0.17 4.87
CA TRP A 252 4.66 -0.60 5.38
C TRP A 252 5.98 0.19 5.32
N GLU A 253 7.05 -0.31 5.93
CA GLU A 253 8.34 0.40 6.07
C GLU A 253 8.95 0.89 4.73
N GLY A 254 8.60 0.29 3.59
CA GLY A 254 9.01 0.74 2.25
C GLY A 254 8.30 2.02 1.79
N ASN A 255 7.12 2.32 2.34
CA ASN A 255 6.30 3.48 2.01
C ASN A 255 6.34 4.58 3.09
N ILE A 256 7.21 4.43 4.09
CA ILE A 256 7.48 5.42 5.15
C ILE A 256 8.83 6.06 4.90
N VAL A 257 8.86 7.38 4.70
CA VAL A 257 10.10 8.13 4.47
C VAL A 257 10.63 8.69 5.79
N LEU A 258 11.92 8.46 6.04
CA LEU A 258 12.66 8.97 7.19
C LEU A 258 13.71 9.96 6.75
N THR A 259 14.00 10.95 7.61
CA THR A 259 15.10 11.91 7.45
C THR A 259 15.85 12.04 8.76
N GLN A 260 17.05 12.63 8.72
CA GLN A 260 17.78 13.00 9.94
C GLN A 260 17.72 14.53 10.11
N ASP A 261 17.49 14.98 11.33
CA ASP A 261 17.61 16.39 11.68
C ASP A 261 19.08 16.82 11.77
N ALA A 262 19.31 18.10 12.01
CA ALA A 262 20.67 18.66 12.11
C ALA A 262 21.54 18.03 13.23
N GLY A 263 20.91 17.39 14.20
CA GLY A 263 21.56 16.65 15.30
C GLY A 263 21.80 15.17 14.98
N GLY A 264 21.36 14.70 13.80
CA GLY A 264 21.46 13.30 13.38
C GLY A 264 20.34 12.40 13.87
N ALA A 265 19.35 12.93 14.61
CA ALA A 265 18.22 12.15 15.09
C ALA A 265 17.23 11.83 13.95
N TRP A 266 16.76 10.58 13.91
CA TRP A 266 15.78 10.16 12.91
C TRP A 266 14.40 10.75 13.15
N ARG A 267 13.75 11.16 12.05
CA ARG A 267 12.43 11.77 12.03
C ARG A 267 11.57 11.12 10.95
N LEU A 268 10.28 11.02 11.21
CA LEU A 268 9.29 10.67 10.20
C LEU A 268 9.16 11.86 9.23
N ALA A 269 9.60 11.68 7.99
CA ALA A 269 9.50 12.70 6.93
C ALA A 269 8.13 12.66 6.24
N GLY A 270 7.52 11.48 6.12
CA GLY A 270 6.15 11.34 5.61
C GLY A 270 5.82 9.96 5.06
N LEU A 271 4.59 9.84 4.54
CA LEU A 271 4.06 8.65 3.90
C LEU A 271 3.98 8.87 2.39
N ILE A 272 4.30 7.84 1.62
CA ILE A 272 4.24 7.84 0.14
C ILE A 272 3.40 6.66 -0.35
N ASP A 273 3.04 6.66 -1.63
CA ASP A 273 2.43 5.52 -2.31
C ASP A 273 1.04 5.12 -1.79
N GLY A 274 0.15 6.12 -1.64
CA GLY A 274 -1.22 5.92 -1.15
C GLY A 274 -2.20 5.40 -2.21
N GLU A 275 -1.74 4.64 -3.19
CA GLU A 275 -2.57 4.15 -4.31
C GLU A 275 -3.60 3.09 -3.90
N ARG A 276 -3.33 2.33 -2.82
CA ARG A 276 -4.27 1.32 -2.27
C ARG A 276 -5.29 1.91 -1.29
N ALA A 277 -5.33 3.24 -1.14
CA ALA A 277 -6.18 3.89 -0.16
C ALA A 277 -7.67 3.66 -0.44
N PHE A 278 -8.42 3.58 0.65
CA PHE A 278 -9.87 3.52 0.64
C PHE A 278 -10.46 4.24 1.87
N PHE A 279 -11.78 4.33 1.92
CA PHE A 279 -12.51 4.86 3.06
C PHE A 279 -13.19 3.73 3.84
N GLY A 280 -12.79 3.50 5.08
CA GLY A 280 -13.29 2.35 5.85
C GLY A 280 -13.01 2.43 7.34
N ASP A 281 -12.77 1.25 7.91
CA ASP A 281 -12.40 1.08 9.31
C ASP A 281 -10.94 1.54 9.54
N PRO A 282 -10.66 2.45 10.49
CA PRO A 282 -9.29 2.79 10.88
C PRO A 282 -8.42 1.60 11.29
N LEU A 283 -9.02 0.48 11.76
CA LEU A 283 -8.28 -0.74 12.07
C LEU A 283 -7.59 -1.35 10.85
N ALA A 284 -8.11 -1.13 9.64
CA ALA A 284 -7.47 -1.63 8.43
C ALA A 284 -6.09 -0.97 8.17
N GLU A 285 -5.88 0.26 8.66
CA GLU A 285 -4.57 0.92 8.61
C GLU A 285 -3.49 0.11 9.33
N LEU A 286 -3.83 -0.52 10.47
CA LEU A 286 -2.89 -1.34 11.26
C LEU A 286 -2.34 -2.52 10.46
N VAL A 287 -3.17 -3.07 9.56
CA VAL A 287 -2.76 -4.17 8.67
C VAL A 287 -1.81 -3.67 7.57
N GLY A 288 -2.08 -2.49 7.00
CA GLY A 288 -1.20 -1.87 6.00
C GLY A 288 0.15 -1.42 6.55
N LEU A 289 0.20 -1.04 7.83
CA LEU A 289 1.41 -0.63 8.54
C LEU A 289 2.35 -1.80 8.87
N ASP A 290 1.79 -2.97 9.15
CA ASP A 290 2.56 -4.18 9.45
C ASP A 290 1.88 -5.42 8.83
N PRO A 291 2.06 -5.63 7.53
CA PRO A 291 1.42 -6.74 6.82
C PRO A 291 1.80 -8.13 7.34
N LEU A 292 2.99 -8.24 7.93
CA LEU A 292 3.56 -9.51 8.39
C LEU A 292 3.38 -9.76 9.90
N GLY A 293 3.07 -8.71 10.66
CA GLY A 293 2.99 -8.75 12.11
C GLY A 293 1.66 -8.27 12.68
N ALA A 294 1.75 -7.59 13.82
CA ALA A 294 0.63 -7.06 14.59
C ALA A 294 1.05 -5.73 15.25
N VAL A 295 1.05 -4.65 14.48
CA VAL A 295 1.46 -3.31 14.99
C VAL A 295 0.61 -2.84 16.17
N GLU A 296 -0.60 -3.36 16.31
CA GLU A 296 -1.47 -3.12 17.47
C GLU A 296 -0.90 -3.61 18.81
N ASP A 297 0.05 -4.55 18.77
CA ASP A 297 0.76 -5.06 19.95
C ASP A 297 2.02 -4.24 20.28
N ASP A 298 2.45 -3.33 19.39
CA ASP A 298 3.58 -2.43 19.61
C ASP A 298 3.18 -1.32 20.60
N ALA A 299 3.83 -1.32 21.77
CA ALA A 299 3.51 -0.39 22.86
C ALA A 299 3.82 1.07 22.48
N ASP A 300 4.90 1.32 21.75
CA ASP A 300 5.31 2.67 21.33
C ASP A 300 4.35 3.23 20.28
N PHE A 301 3.99 2.41 19.30
CA PHE A 301 2.97 2.77 18.30
C PHE A 301 1.62 3.07 18.98
N THR A 302 1.16 2.19 19.86
CA THR A 302 -0.11 2.33 20.58
C THR A 302 -0.12 3.56 21.47
N ALA A 303 1.01 3.88 22.14
CA ALA A 303 1.14 5.10 22.92
C ALA A 303 1.03 6.36 22.05
N GLY A 304 1.68 6.37 20.88
CA GLY A 304 1.59 7.44 19.90
C GLY A 304 0.17 7.61 19.37
N TYR A 305 -0.50 6.52 18.99
CA TYR A 305 -1.89 6.56 18.53
C TYR A 305 -2.82 7.15 19.59
N ARG A 306 -2.70 6.68 20.84
CA ARG A 306 -3.51 7.14 21.99
C ARG A 306 -3.21 8.56 22.44
N SER A 307 -2.08 9.13 22.09
CA SER A 307 -1.77 10.54 22.35
C SER A 307 -2.64 11.50 21.54
N VAL A 308 -3.19 11.04 20.40
CA VAL A 308 -4.05 11.82 19.49
C VAL A 308 -5.53 11.50 19.70
N THR A 309 -5.88 10.20 19.84
CA THR A 309 -7.26 9.72 20.02
C THR A 309 -7.26 8.46 20.87
N PRO A 310 -8.31 8.20 21.67
CA PRO A 310 -8.39 6.95 22.45
C PRO A 310 -8.22 5.66 21.61
N GLY A 311 -8.53 5.72 20.33
CA GLY A 311 -8.55 4.58 19.44
C GLY A 311 -9.75 3.65 19.69
N PRO A 312 -10.02 2.70 18.77
CA PRO A 312 -10.99 1.66 19.01
C PRO A 312 -10.47 0.68 20.07
N PRO A 313 -11.33 0.14 20.92
CA PRO A 313 -10.95 -0.94 21.82
C PRO A 313 -10.56 -2.17 20.95
N LEU A 314 -9.54 -2.92 21.38
CA LEU A 314 -9.13 -4.17 20.74
C LEU A 314 -9.87 -5.35 21.40
N ASP A 315 -11.19 -5.30 21.38
CA ASP A 315 -12.09 -6.39 21.80
C ASP A 315 -12.23 -7.47 20.71
N ASP A 316 -13.05 -8.47 20.97
CA ASP A 316 -13.24 -9.60 20.03
C ASP A 316 -13.86 -9.14 18.70
N ALA A 317 -14.70 -8.12 18.70
CA ALA A 317 -15.26 -7.55 17.47
C ALA A 317 -14.17 -6.85 16.64
N ALA A 318 -13.27 -6.10 17.29
CA ALA A 318 -12.12 -5.49 16.62
C ALA A 318 -11.11 -6.53 16.10
N ARG A 319 -10.88 -7.61 16.89
CA ARG A 319 -10.02 -8.73 16.45
C ARG A 319 -10.59 -9.46 15.24
N ALA A 320 -11.92 -9.68 15.20
CA ALA A 320 -12.57 -10.25 14.03
C ALA A 320 -12.40 -9.35 12.79
N ARG A 321 -12.57 -8.03 12.92
CA ARG A 321 -12.34 -7.08 11.83
C ARG A 321 -10.88 -7.09 11.35
N LEU A 322 -9.91 -7.07 12.27
CA LEU A 322 -8.48 -7.17 11.92
C LEU A 322 -8.17 -8.47 11.17
N ALA A 323 -8.72 -9.60 11.60
CA ALA A 323 -8.54 -10.88 10.92
C ALA A 323 -9.13 -10.85 9.49
N LEU A 324 -10.30 -10.24 9.30
CA LEU A 324 -10.90 -10.03 7.98
C LEU A 324 -10.02 -9.17 7.07
N TYR A 325 -9.42 -8.08 7.59
CA TYR A 325 -8.56 -7.20 6.80
C TYR A 325 -7.21 -7.84 6.47
N ARG A 326 -6.61 -8.61 7.37
CA ARG A 326 -5.41 -9.41 7.10
C ARG A 326 -5.66 -10.47 6.04
N LEU A 327 -6.78 -11.16 6.11
CA LEU A 327 -7.21 -12.11 5.09
C LEU A 327 -7.42 -11.42 3.75
N TYR A 328 -8.07 -10.26 3.73
CA TYR A 328 -8.29 -9.46 2.53
C TYR A 328 -6.97 -9.03 1.87
N LEU A 329 -6.01 -8.51 2.66
CA LEU A 329 -4.69 -8.15 2.15
C LEU A 329 -3.94 -9.38 1.59
N ALA A 330 -4.00 -10.52 2.30
CA ALA A 330 -3.36 -11.75 1.83
C ALA A 330 -3.96 -12.25 0.51
N LEU A 331 -5.26 -12.10 0.31
CA LEU A 331 -5.92 -12.40 -0.96
C LEU A 331 -5.47 -11.47 -2.08
N ILE A 332 -5.39 -10.16 -1.84
CA ILE A 332 -4.88 -9.20 -2.82
C ILE A 332 -3.47 -9.61 -3.26
N MET A 333 -2.54 -9.76 -2.30
CA MET A 333 -1.15 -10.08 -2.59
C MET A 333 -0.99 -11.41 -3.35
N ARG A 334 -1.82 -12.41 -3.06
CA ARG A 334 -1.83 -13.66 -3.80
C ARG A 334 -2.31 -13.48 -5.24
N VAL A 335 -3.43 -12.76 -5.42
CA VAL A 335 -4.08 -12.65 -6.73
C VAL A 335 -3.31 -11.72 -7.66
N GLU A 336 -2.74 -10.62 -7.16
CA GLU A 336 -1.97 -9.66 -7.96
C GLU A 336 -0.68 -10.23 -8.56
N ALA A 337 -0.15 -11.31 -7.98
CA ALA A 337 1.07 -11.94 -8.48
C ALA A 337 0.95 -12.43 -9.92
N VAL A 338 -0.23 -12.88 -10.35
CA VAL A 338 -0.46 -13.39 -11.70
C VAL A 338 -0.57 -12.28 -12.75
N PRO A 339 -1.47 -11.28 -12.65
CA PRO A 339 -1.53 -10.20 -13.64
C PRO A 339 -0.25 -9.34 -13.67
N ARG A 340 0.49 -9.24 -12.56
CA ARG A 340 1.77 -8.54 -12.49
C ARG A 340 2.96 -9.39 -12.94
N ALA A 341 2.72 -10.62 -13.34
CA ALA A 341 3.74 -11.57 -13.82
C ALA A 341 4.95 -11.69 -12.86
N TYR A 342 4.68 -11.75 -11.55
CA TYR A 342 5.76 -11.97 -10.58
C TYR A 342 6.37 -13.34 -10.79
N GLU A 343 7.70 -13.41 -10.74
CA GLU A 343 8.47 -14.63 -10.99
C GLU A 343 9.52 -14.87 -9.90
N GLY A 344 10.08 -16.07 -9.89
CA GLY A 344 11.22 -16.45 -9.05
C GLY A 344 10.88 -16.46 -7.55
N GLY A 345 11.84 -16.02 -6.74
CA GLY A 345 11.75 -16.09 -5.28
C GLY A 345 10.62 -15.23 -4.68
N HIS A 346 10.29 -14.10 -5.32
CA HIS A 346 9.22 -13.23 -4.84
C HIS A 346 7.84 -13.87 -5.00
N ALA A 347 7.54 -14.44 -6.16
CA ALA A 347 6.29 -15.16 -6.39
C ALA A 347 6.15 -16.36 -5.44
N ALA A 348 7.20 -17.17 -5.31
CA ALA A 348 7.21 -18.30 -4.39
C ALA A 348 7.03 -17.89 -2.91
N TRP A 349 7.60 -16.75 -2.52
CA TRP A 349 7.40 -16.20 -1.19
C TRP A 349 5.95 -15.77 -0.94
N LEU A 350 5.33 -15.05 -1.90
CA LEU A 350 3.93 -14.62 -1.82
C LEU A 350 2.98 -15.81 -1.72
N ASP A 351 3.20 -16.84 -2.55
CA ASP A 351 2.40 -18.07 -2.50
C ASP A 351 2.51 -18.75 -1.12
N GLY A 352 3.73 -18.99 -0.64
CA GLY A 352 3.96 -19.63 0.65
C GLY A 352 3.41 -18.83 1.83
N TRP A 353 3.57 -17.48 1.81
CA TRP A 353 3.05 -16.62 2.84
C TRP A 353 1.51 -16.62 2.87
N SER A 354 0.87 -16.47 1.71
CA SER A 354 -0.59 -16.43 1.62
C SER A 354 -1.24 -17.79 1.89
N ASP A 355 -0.58 -18.90 1.51
CA ASP A 355 -1.01 -20.28 1.83
C ASP A 355 -1.05 -20.52 3.36
N GLY A 356 -0.17 -19.89 4.11
CA GLY A 356 -0.20 -19.92 5.57
C GLY A 356 -1.18 -18.91 6.17
N ARG A 357 -1.12 -17.66 5.71
CA ARG A 357 -1.85 -16.53 6.32
C ARG A 357 -3.37 -16.63 6.16
N ILE A 358 -3.88 -17.03 4.98
CA ILE A 358 -5.31 -17.14 4.73
C ILE A 358 -5.98 -18.17 5.65
N PRO A 359 -5.51 -19.43 5.75
CA PRO A 359 -6.07 -20.40 6.69
C PRO A 359 -5.93 -19.99 8.16
N GLU A 360 -4.81 -19.34 8.54
CA GLU A 360 -4.59 -18.85 9.90
C GLU A 360 -5.66 -17.84 10.31
N GLN A 361 -5.91 -16.81 9.49
CA GLN A 361 -6.94 -15.82 9.79
C GLN A 361 -8.35 -16.41 9.79
N LEU A 362 -8.60 -17.39 8.93
CA LEU A 362 -9.87 -18.10 8.90
C LEU A 362 -10.11 -18.93 10.18
N ALA A 363 -9.08 -19.59 10.69
CA ALA A 363 -9.15 -20.33 11.97
C ALA A 363 -9.39 -19.39 13.16
N LEU A 364 -8.78 -18.20 13.15
CA LEU A 364 -9.02 -17.17 14.16
C LEU A 364 -10.48 -16.69 14.12
N LEU A 365 -11.03 -16.44 12.93
CA LEU A 365 -12.41 -16.05 12.75
C LEU A 365 -13.39 -17.13 13.24
N ASP A 366 -13.12 -18.40 12.91
CA ASP A 366 -13.95 -19.53 13.40
C ASP A 366 -13.94 -19.66 14.94
N ALA A 367 -12.79 -19.36 15.57
CA ALA A 367 -12.67 -19.39 17.03
C ALA A 367 -13.39 -18.20 17.72
N LEU A 368 -13.54 -17.06 17.05
CA LEU A 368 -14.24 -15.89 17.58
C LEU A 368 -15.79 -15.99 17.46
N GLU A 369 -16.30 -16.94 16.68
CA GLU A 369 -17.76 -17.23 16.60
C GLU A 369 -18.22 -18.27 17.63
N SER A 370 -17.31 -19.07 18.20
CA SER A 370 -17.62 -20.16 19.14
C SER A 370 -17.66 -19.68 20.58
#